data_8f01a82f4c562b500d34a3fecf445abb
#
_entry.id   8f01a82f4c562b500d34a3fecf445abb
#
_cell.length_a   1.000
_cell.length_b   1.000
_cell.length_c   1.000
_cell.angle_alpha   90.00
_cell.angle_beta   90.00
_cell.angle_gamma   90.00
#
_symmetry.space_group_name_H-M   'P 1'
#
loop_
_entity.id
_entity.type
_entity.pdbx_description
1 polymer ?
#
loop_
_entity_poly.entity_id
_entity_poly.type
_entity_poly.pdbx_seq_one_letter_code
_entity_poly.pdbx_strand_id
1 'polypeptide(L)'
;MSAADYPYFAPPPIGLAHRGGAGHPANLGIENTLAAFATAVSLGYRYLETDVHATRDGQLVAFHDEHLDRVTDREGAIADLPWREVAAARIGGREPVPRLDELLEAFPGARINIDIKAPAAVEPLWETIRAHAAYDRVCVGSFSDRRLHAFRRLAGPRVATAAGQLGTAALRYLPHVVSALAHSPGQVLQIPTTHVVRGRTLTLVTRDLVDTVHRFGMQVHVWTVDEPTQMQRLLDLGVDGIVSDRIDLLRDVLAARGRWPS
;
A
#
# COMPACT_ATOMS: atom_id res chain seq x y z
N MET A 1 7.72 -4.19 -18.59
CA MET A 1 8.34 -4.89 -17.44
C MET A 1 7.22 -5.51 -16.64
N SER A 2 7.36 -6.79 -16.29
CA SER A 2 6.41 -7.57 -15.47
C SER A 2 6.73 -7.40 -13.98
N ALA A 3 5.86 -7.90 -13.10
CA ALA A 3 6.14 -7.93 -11.65
C ALA A 3 7.43 -8.72 -11.34
N ALA A 4 7.70 -9.79 -12.09
CA ALA A 4 8.89 -10.63 -11.89
C ALA A 4 10.22 -9.91 -12.17
N ASP A 5 10.20 -8.78 -12.87
CA ASP A 5 11.39 -7.98 -13.17
C ASP A 5 11.80 -7.06 -12.01
N TYR A 6 10.98 -7.00 -10.94
CA TYR A 6 11.23 -6.13 -9.79
C TYR A 6 11.49 -6.94 -8.50
N PRO A 7 12.61 -6.71 -7.80
CA PRO A 7 12.93 -7.38 -6.54
C PRO A 7 11.90 -7.15 -5.42
N TYR A 8 11.09 -6.10 -5.55
CA TYR A 8 9.99 -5.84 -4.63
C TYR A 8 9.05 -7.04 -4.50
N PHE A 9 8.72 -7.72 -5.60
CA PHE A 9 7.75 -8.82 -5.59
C PHE A 9 8.40 -10.14 -5.20
N ALA A 10 8.01 -10.71 -4.06
CA ALA A 10 8.34 -12.08 -3.69
C ALA A 10 7.35 -13.06 -4.34
N PRO A 11 7.65 -14.38 -4.35
CA PRO A 11 6.68 -15.38 -4.75
C PRO A 11 5.40 -15.28 -3.92
N PRO A 12 4.20 -15.24 -4.59
CA PRO A 12 2.92 -15.14 -3.89
C PRO A 12 2.52 -16.45 -3.20
N PRO A 13 1.52 -16.41 -2.28
CA PRO A 13 0.85 -15.21 -1.80
C PRO A 13 1.66 -14.47 -0.72
N ILE A 14 1.49 -13.15 -0.66
CA ILE A 14 2.12 -12.28 0.34
C ILE A 14 1.06 -11.63 1.25
N GLY A 15 1.41 -11.41 2.51
CA GLY A 15 0.63 -10.60 3.45
C GLY A 15 1.25 -9.20 3.58
N LEU A 16 0.42 -8.16 3.45
CA LEU A 16 0.81 -6.77 3.66
C LEU A 16 0.12 -6.23 4.92
N ALA A 17 0.88 -5.65 5.83
CA ALA A 17 0.37 -5.04 7.05
C ALA A 17 -0.13 -3.63 6.75
N HIS A 18 -1.46 -3.45 6.61
CA HIS A 18 -2.11 -2.17 6.32
C HIS A 18 -1.87 -1.19 7.46
N ARG A 19 -1.16 -0.09 7.18
CA ARG A 19 -0.76 0.92 8.18
C ARG A 19 -0.08 0.32 9.41
N GLY A 20 0.65 -0.78 9.23
CA GLY A 20 1.27 -1.53 10.32
C GLY A 20 0.37 -2.59 10.98
N GLY A 21 -0.84 -2.81 10.48
CA GLY A 21 -1.84 -3.71 11.08
C GLY A 21 -2.72 -2.99 12.10
N ALA A 22 -3.46 -1.98 11.64
CA ALA A 22 -4.23 -1.06 12.49
C ALA A 22 -5.33 -1.75 13.33
N GLY A 23 -5.85 -2.90 12.89
CA GLY A 23 -6.84 -3.71 13.60
C GLY A 23 -6.26 -4.76 14.56
N HIS A 24 -4.93 -4.90 14.61
CA HIS A 24 -4.29 -5.79 15.57
C HIS A 24 -4.47 -5.25 17.01
N PRO A 25 -4.80 -6.10 18.02
CA PRO A 25 -5.08 -5.64 19.40
C PRO A 25 -3.99 -4.73 20.01
N ALA A 26 -2.71 -4.98 19.72
CA ALA A 26 -1.61 -4.15 20.20
C ALA A 26 -1.48 -2.80 19.48
N ASN A 27 -2.08 -2.64 18.30
CA ASN A 27 -1.92 -1.47 17.43
C ASN A 27 -3.15 -0.57 17.39
N LEU A 28 -4.18 -0.87 18.17
CA LEU A 28 -5.42 -0.08 18.18
C LEU A 28 -5.12 1.40 18.47
N GLY A 29 -5.56 2.25 17.54
CA GLY A 29 -5.41 3.70 17.62
C GLY A 29 -4.01 4.24 17.30
N ILE A 30 -3.06 3.40 16.83
CA ILE A 30 -1.69 3.81 16.48
C ILE A 30 -1.30 3.43 15.03
N GLU A 31 -2.26 3.46 14.11
CA GLU A 31 -1.98 3.23 12.68
C GLU A 31 -0.84 4.11 12.15
N ASN A 32 -0.07 3.61 11.19
CA ASN A 32 1.04 4.32 10.55
C ASN A 32 2.17 4.78 11.50
N THR A 33 2.33 4.16 12.69
CA THR A 33 3.43 4.47 13.61
C THR A 33 4.55 3.44 13.53
N LEU A 34 5.77 3.82 13.93
CA LEU A 34 6.89 2.87 14.01
C LEU A 34 6.57 1.71 14.95
N ALA A 35 5.84 1.94 16.04
CA ALA A 35 5.40 0.92 16.96
C ALA A 35 4.46 -0.11 16.30
N ALA A 36 3.50 0.36 15.48
CA ALA A 36 2.60 -0.53 14.73
C ALA A 36 3.37 -1.37 13.70
N PHE A 37 4.30 -0.76 12.97
CA PHE A 37 5.15 -1.49 12.03
C PHE A 37 6.09 -2.50 12.72
N ALA A 38 6.64 -2.14 13.90
CA ALA A 38 7.44 -3.07 14.69
C ALA A 38 6.63 -4.30 15.13
N THR A 39 5.37 -4.13 15.51
CA THR A 39 4.46 -5.24 15.80
C THR A 39 4.31 -6.15 14.58
N ALA A 40 4.05 -5.61 13.38
CA ALA A 40 3.95 -6.40 12.17
C ALA A 40 5.25 -7.17 11.87
N VAL A 41 6.39 -6.51 11.95
CA VAL A 41 7.71 -7.15 11.72
C VAL A 41 7.98 -8.25 12.74
N SER A 42 7.62 -8.05 14.01
CA SER A 42 7.77 -9.08 15.07
C SER A 42 6.93 -10.34 14.83
N LEU A 43 5.80 -10.20 14.13
CA LEU A 43 4.95 -11.30 13.67
C LEU A 43 5.49 -11.98 12.39
N GLY A 44 6.58 -11.52 11.81
CA GLY A 44 7.20 -12.08 10.61
C GLY A 44 6.81 -11.41 9.30
N TYR A 45 6.06 -10.28 9.33
CA TYR A 45 5.72 -9.55 8.12
C TYR A 45 6.97 -8.97 7.46
N ARG A 46 7.06 -9.17 6.15
CA ARG A 46 8.10 -8.58 5.29
C ARG A 46 7.55 -7.45 4.40
N TYR A 47 6.24 -7.29 4.35
CA TYR A 47 5.56 -6.25 3.59
C TYR A 47 4.75 -5.38 4.54
N LEU A 48 5.08 -4.10 4.52
CA LEU A 48 4.37 -3.05 5.25
C LEU A 48 3.65 -2.17 4.22
N GLU A 49 2.50 -1.68 4.59
CA GLU A 49 1.77 -0.71 3.76
C GLU A 49 1.61 0.58 4.55
N THR A 50 1.76 1.71 3.87
CA THR A 50 1.65 3.04 4.44
C THR A 50 1.19 4.06 3.41
N ASP A 51 0.69 5.19 3.91
CA ASP A 51 0.24 6.34 3.15
C ASP A 51 1.20 7.52 3.37
N VAL A 52 1.36 8.41 2.39
CA VAL A 52 2.25 9.56 2.56
C VAL A 52 1.60 10.89 2.19
N HIS A 53 1.86 11.88 3.06
CA HIS A 53 1.61 13.29 2.86
C HIS A 53 2.91 14.08 2.98
N ALA A 54 2.93 15.31 2.43
CA ALA A 54 3.99 16.27 2.65
C ALA A 54 3.49 17.44 3.49
N THR A 55 4.28 17.85 4.48
CA THR A 55 4.04 19.08 5.25
C THR A 55 4.28 20.32 4.38
N ARG A 56 3.88 21.50 4.88
CA ARG A 56 4.08 22.78 4.19
C ARG A 56 5.53 23.07 3.80
N ASP A 57 6.47 22.63 4.63
CA ASP A 57 7.91 22.77 4.41
C ASP A 57 8.56 21.54 3.75
N GLY A 58 7.74 20.65 3.16
CA GLY A 58 8.18 19.56 2.29
C GLY A 58 8.62 18.28 3.02
N GLN A 59 8.44 18.18 4.34
CA GLN A 59 8.76 16.93 5.04
C GLN A 59 7.73 15.85 4.74
N LEU A 60 8.19 14.68 4.30
CA LEU A 60 7.35 13.54 3.98
C LEU A 60 7.03 12.72 5.24
N VAL A 61 5.76 12.51 5.51
CA VAL A 61 5.26 11.80 6.69
C VAL A 61 4.42 10.58 6.32
N ALA A 62 4.49 9.53 7.14
CA ALA A 62 3.62 8.37 7.03
C ALA A 62 2.30 8.67 7.77
N PHE A 63 1.24 8.95 7.00
CA PHE A 63 -0.06 9.35 7.54
C PHE A 63 -1.16 9.18 6.49
N HIS A 64 -2.35 8.72 6.89
CA HIS A 64 -3.43 8.43 5.95
C HIS A 64 -4.27 9.66 5.57
N ASP A 65 -4.76 10.38 6.56
CA ASP A 65 -5.73 11.45 6.36
C ASP A 65 -5.05 12.76 5.94
N GLU A 66 -5.78 13.65 5.30
CA GLU A 66 -5.29 15.00 4.99
C GLU A 66 -5.11 15.84 6.25
N HIS A 67 -5.86 15.52 7.33
CA HIS A 67 -5.90 16.24 8.59
C HIS A 67 -5.43 15.36 9.75
N LEU A 68 -4.82 15.98 10.77
CA LEU A 68 -4.34 15.30 11.98
C LEU A 68 -5.46 14.80 12.90
N ASP A 69 -6.66 15.34 12.77
CA ASP A 69 -7.76 15.40 13.74
C ASP A 69 -8.26 14.02 14.21
N ARG A 70 -8.37 13.04 13.29
CA ARG A 70 -9.00 11.74 13.62
C ARG A 70 -8.18 10.88 14.57
N VAL A 71 -6.86 10.86 14.39
CA VAL A 71 -5.99 9.90 15.08
C VAL A 71 -4.96 10.54 16.00
N THR A 72 -4.89 11.89 16.05
CA THR A 72 -3.93 12.58 16.91
C THR A 72 -4.61 13.50 17.93
N ASP A 73 -3.81 14.03 18.85
CA ASP A 73 -4.18 15.05 19.84
C ASP A 73 -4.14 16.49 19.29
N ARG A 74 -4.01 16.64 17.95
CA ARG A 74 -3.94 17.95 17.27
C ARG A 74 -4.85 17.99 16.06
N GLU A 75 -5.11 19.21 15.60
CA GLU A 75 -5.98 19.51 14.46
C GLU A 75 -5.21 20.23 13.36
N GLY A 76 -5.72 20.15 12.13
CA GLY A 76 -5.23 20.90 10.98
C GLY A 76 -4.76 20.04 9.83
N ALA A 77 -4.75 20.64 8.64
CA ALA A 77 -4.30 19.97 7.43
C ALA A 77 -2.77 19.85 7.41
N ILE A 78 -2.23 18.66 7.17
CA ILE A 78 -0.78 18.40 7.13
C ILE A 78 -0.08 19.31 6.13
N ALA A 79 -0.69 19.56 4.97
CA ALA A 79 -0.12 20.42 3.94
C ALA A 79 0.02 21.89 4.35
N ASP A 80 -0.74 22.35 5.34
CA ASP A 80 -0.73 23.74 5.83
C ASP A 80 0.19 23.93 7.05
N LEU A 81 0.63 22.84 7.67
CA LEU A 81 1.45 22.84 8.87
C LEU A 81 2.94 22.60 8.55
N PRO A 82 3.88 23.31 9.19
CA PRO A 82 5.29 22.97 9.11
C PRO A 82 5.57 21.69 9.90
N TRP A 83 6.64 20.98 9.55
CA TRP A 83 7.03 19.74 10.21
C TRP A 83 7.09 19.84 11.75
N ARG A 84 7.62 20.92 12.29
CA ARG A 84 7.70 21.13 13.76
C ARG A 84 6.34 21.01 14.47
N GLU A 85 5.23 21.37 13.80
CA GLU A 85 3.89 21.28 14.36
C GLU A 85 3.32 19.87 14.20
N VAL A 86 3.53 19.23 13.05
CA VAL A 86 3.16 17.83 12.81
C VAL A 86 3.94 16.89 13.72
N ALA A 87 5.25 17.11 13.91
CA ALA A 87 6.10 16.33 14.81
C ALA A 87 5.69 16.42 16.29
N ALA A 88 4.98 17.49 16.67
CA ALA A 88 4.47 17.65 18.02
C ALA A 88 3.16 16.90 18.27
N ALA A 89 2.47 16.41 17.21
CA ALA A 89 1.25 15.61 17.34
C ALA A 89 1.57 14.20 17.85
N ARG A 90 0.58 13.60 18.53
CA ARG A 90 0.68 12.24 19.05
C ARG A 90 -0.47 11.39 18.57
N ILE A 91 -0.17 10.39 17.75
CA ILE A 91 -1.13 9.39 17.29
C ILE A 91 -1.55 8.54 18.49
N GLY A 92 -2.86 8.39 18.71
CA GLY A 92 -3.41 7.71 19.87
C GLY A 92 -2.99 8.33 21.21
N GLY A 93 -2.60 9.63 21.21
CA GLY A 93 -2.13 10.37 22.38
C GLY A 93 -0.72 9.97 22.87
N ARG A 94 0.00 9.11 22.15
CA ARG A 94 1.29 8.58 22.63
C ARG A 94 2.39 8.48 21.59
N GLU A 95 2.08 8.03 20.37
CA GLU A 95 3.08 7.76 19.34
C GLU A 95 3.35 9.01 18.48
N PRO A 96 4.58 9.29 18.10
CA PRO A 96 4.89 10.37 17.18
C PRO A 96 4.38 10.05 15.76
N VAL A 97 4.10 11.07 14.96
CA VAL A 97 3.92 10.93 13.52
C VAL A 97 5.30 10.64 12.90
N PRO A 98 5.51 9.48 12.26
CA PRO A 98 6.82 9.17 11.71
C PRO A 98 7.04 9.83 10.35
N ARG A 99 8.27 10.19 10.06
CA ARG A 99 8.69 10.50 8.70
C ARG A 99 8.91 9.20 7.92
N LEU A 100 8.80 9.27 6.59
CA LEU A 100 9.02 8.09 5.77
C LEU A 100 10.48 7.60 5.81
N ASP A 101 11.45 8.49 5.93
CA ASP A 101 12.86 8.11 6.06
C ASP A 101 13.11 7.31 7.35
N GLU A 102 12.50 7.71 8.48
CA GLU A 102 12.56 6.95 9.74
C GLU A 102 11.99 5.53 9.59
N LEU A 103 10.88 5.36 8.84
CA LEU A 103 10.32 4.05 8.54
C LEU A 103 11.27 3.20 7.69
N LEU A 104 11.89 3.78 6.67
CA LEU A 104 12.86 3.10 5.81
C LEU A 104 14.12 2.67 6.57
N GLU A 105 14.58 3.47 7.53
CA GLU A 105 15.74 3.21 8.38
C GLU A 105 15.45 2.16 9.46
N ALA A 106 14.29 2.28 10.12
CA ALA A 106 13.91 1.35 11.19
C ALA A 106 13.70 -0.09 10.69
N PHE A 107 13.25 -0.25 9.44
CA PHE A 107 12.93 -1.57 8.87
C PHE A 107 13.65 -1.82 7.55
N PRO A 108 14.99 -1.94 7.54
CA PRO A 108 15.78 -2.06 6.31
C PRO A 108 15.51 -3.36 5.53
N GLY A 109 15.04 -4.41 6.22
CA GLY A 109 14.66 -5.69 5.63
C GLY A 109 13.21 -5.75 5.11
N ALA A 110 12.39 -4.74 5.40
CA ALA A 110 11.00 -4.72 4.96
C ALA A 110 10.86 -4.14 3.54
N ARG A 111 9.85 -4.65 2.82
CA ARG A 111 9.33 -4.07 1.59
C ARG A 111 8.13 -3.19 1.93
N ILE A 112 8.06 -2.00 1.35
CA ILE A 112 7.04 -1.02 1.73
C ILE A 112 6.18 -0.66 0.52
N ASN A 113 4.87 -0.88 0.66
CA ASN A 113 3.86 -0.37 -0.26
C ASN A 113 3.47 1.03 0.19
N ILE A 114 3.58 2.02 -0.70
CA ILE A 114 3.42 3.43 -0.35
C ILE A 114 2.33 4.05 -1.23
N ASP A 115 1.23 4.50 -0.61
CA ASP A 115 0.17 5.24 -1.32
C ASP A 115 0.40 6.76 -1.24
N ILE A 116 0.52 7.41 -2.39
CA ILE A 116 0.64 8.88 -2.48
C ILE A 116 -0.73 9.52 -2.29
N LYS A 117 -0.94 10.22 -1.17
CA LYS A 117 -2.22 10.87 -0.86
C LYS A 117 -2.36 12.28 -1.43
N ALA A 118 -1.26 13.03 -1.56
CA ALA A 118 -1.27 14.43 -2.02
C ALA A 118 -0.29 14.68 -3.16
N PRO A 119 -0.56 15.62 -4.08
CA PRO A 119 0.37 15.98 -5.15
C PRO A 119 1.73 16.46 -4.64
N ALA A 120 1.75 17.19 -3.52
CA ALA A 120 2.97 17.71 -2.89
C ALA A 120 3.91 16.60 -2.36
N ALA A 121 3.40 15.38 -2.14
CA ALA A 121 4.19 14.25 -1.67
C ALA A 121 4.98 13.53 -2.79
N VAL A 122 4.70 13.82 -4.07
CA VAL A 122 5.30 13.09 -5.21
C VAL A 122 6.82 13.27 -5.28
N GLU A 123 7.29 14.51 -5.28
CA GLU A 123 8.72 14.82 -5.39
C GLU A 123 9.49 14.45 -4.12
N PRO A 124 9.03 14.79 -2.90
CA PRO A 124 9.66 14.33 -1.67
C PRO A 124 9.74 12.81 -1.55
N LEU A 125 8.72 12.07 -2.04
CA LEU A 125 8.77 10.60 -2.05
C LEU A 125 9.91 10.09 -2.94
N TRP A 126 10.04 10.63 -4.16
CA TRP A 126 11.14 10.24 -5.04
C TRP A 126 12.50 10.54 -4.43
N GLU A 127 12.67 11.74 -3.83
CA GLU A 127 13.92 12.13 -3.17
C GLU A 127 14.26 11.21 -1.99
N THR A 128 13.26 10.85 -1.18
CA THR A 128 13.45 9.91 -0.05
C THR A 128 13.85 8.52 -0.55
N ILE A 129 13.16 7.96 -1.56
CA ILE A 129 13.50 6.66 -2.14
C ILE A 129 14.93 6.66 -2.69
N ARG A 130 15.33 7.74 -3.35
CA ARG A 130 16.66 7.91 -3.93
C ARG A 130 17.73 8.01 -2.85
N ALA A 131 17.51 8.82 -1.82
CA ALA A 131 18.47 9.03 -0.73
C ALA A 131 18.77 7.74 0.04
N HIS A 132 17.74 6.89 0.23
CA HIS A 132 17.88 5.60 0.93
C HIS A 132 18.15 4.41 -0.01
N ALA A 133 18.36 4.65 -1.31
CA ALA A 133 18.53 3.61 -2.34
C ALA A 133 17.45 2.52 -2.26
N ALA A 134 16.20 2.90 -1.90
CA ALA A 134 15.12 1.96 -1.57
C ALA A 134 14.37 1.41 -2.79
N TYR A 135 14.95 1.51 -3.99
CA TYR A 135 14.32 1.16 -5.28
C TYR A 135 13.75 -0.26 -5.32
N ASP A 136 14.47 -1.22 -4.77
CA ASP A 136 14.16 -2.65 -4.86
C ASP A 136 13.18 -3.13 -3.77
N ARG A 137 12.87 -2.26 -2.81
CA ARG A 137 12.02 -2.60 -1.67
C ARG A 137 10.81 -1.71 -1.49
N VAL A 138 10.46 -0.89 -2.50
CA VAL A 138 9.24 -0.09 -2.49
C VAL A 138 8.38 -0.34 -3.71
N CYS A 139 7.06 -0.25 -3.52
CA CYS A 139 6.08 -0.19 -4.58
C CYS A 139 5.18 1.01 -4.33
N VAL A 140 4.97 1.84 -5.35
CA VAL A 140 4.24 3.09 -5.20
C VAL A 140 2.87 3.01 -5.85
N GLY A 141 1.83 3.27 -5.06
CA GLY A 141 0.45 3.37 -5.45
C GLY A 141 -0.10 4.80 -5.38
N SER A 142 -1.23 5.05 -5.98
CA SER A 142 -2.08 6.20 -5.73
C SER A 142 -3.45 6.03 -6.34
N PHE A 143 -4.48 6.55 -5.68
CA PHE A 143 -5.83 6.70 -6.25
C PHE A 143 -5.92 7.78 -7.34
N SER A 144 -4.84 8.48 -7.66
CA SER A 144 -4.78 9.49 -8.71
C SER A 144 -3.81 9.07 -9.79
N ASP A 145 -4.33 8.80 -11.00
CA ASP A 145 -3.51 8.56 -12.19
C ASP A 145 -2.51 9.69 -12.45
N ARG A 146 -2.90 10.95 -12.15
CA ARG A 146 -2.02 12.13 -12.29
C ARG A 146 -0.80 12.04 -11.36
N ARG A 147 -0.99 11.65 -10.09
CA ARG A 147 0.10 11.49 -9.13
C ARG A 147 1.02 10.33 -9.52
N LEU A 148 0.46 9.18 -9.91
CA LEU A 148 1.23 8.05 -10.42
C LEU A 148 2.04 8.40 -11.67
N HIS A 149 1.43 9.11 -12.61
CA HIS A 149 2.13 9.55 -13.81
C HIS A 149 3.28 10.51 -13.47
N ALA A 150 3.06 11.47 -12.58
CA ALA A 150 4.10 12.39 -12.12
C ALA A 150 5.26 11.64 -11.44
N PHE A 151 4.96 10.68 -10.54
CA PHE A 151 5.96 9.85 -9.89
C PHE A 151 6.77 9.02 -10.90
N ARG A 152 6.10 8.34 -11.84
CA ARG A 152 6.76 7.53 -12.88
C ARG A 152 7.68 8.35 -13.79
N ARG A 153 7.37 9.62 -14.05
CA ARG A 153 8.28 10.50 -14.81
C ARG A 153 9.58 10.79 -14.07
N LEU A 154 9.55 10.84 -12.72
CA LEU A 154 10.74 11.04 -11.89
C LEU A 154 11.53 9.74 -11.71
N ALA A 155 10.84 8.66 -11.35
CA ALA A 155 11.46 7.38 -10.99
C ALA A 155 11.86 6.53 -12.21
N GLY A 156 11.24 6.76 -13.38
CA GLY A 156 11.39 5.87 -14.53
C GLY A 156 10.96 4.44 -14.18
N PRO A 157 11.57 3.43 -14.83
CA PRO A 157 11.27 2.03 -14.58
C PRO A 157 12.01 1.44 -13.36
N ARG A 158 12.66 2.24 -12.53
CA ARG A 158 13.48 1.75 -11.40
C ARG A 158 12.66 1.31 -10.19
N VAL A 159 11.44 1.80 -10.06
CA VAL A 159 10.56 1.56 -8.92
C VAL A 159 9.27 0.90 -9.39
N ALA A 160 8.86 -0.17 -8.70
CA ALA A 160 7.59 -0.82 -8.94
C ALA A 160 6.42 0.12 -8.64
N THR A 161 5.36 0.08 -9.46
CA THR A 161 4.17 0.90 -9.25
C THR A 161 2.89 0.10 -9.41
N ALA A 162 1.84 0.51 -8.71
CA ALA A 162 0.51 -0.04 -8.91
C ALA A 162 -0.15 0.49 -10.20
N ALA A 163 -1.13 -0.23 -10.71
CA ALA A 163 -2.04 0.30 -11.74
C ALA A 163 -2.86 1.46 -11.15
N GLY A 164 -3.06 2.51 -11.95
CA GLY A 164 -3.95 3.60 -11.58
C GLY A 164 -5.42 3.26 -11.82
N GLN A 165 -6.32 4.20 -11.55
CA GLN A 165 -7.77 3.99 -11.69
C GLN A 165 -8.19 3.65 -13.14
N LEU A 166 -7.65 4.36 -14.12
CA LEU A 166 -7.96 4.11 -15.54
C LEU A 166 -7.45 2.73 -15.97
N GLY A 167 -6.24 2.34 -15.57
CA GLY A 167 -5.70 1.01 -15.83
C GLY A 167 -6.50 -0.09 -15.18
N THR A 168 -6.93 0.11 -13.93
CA THR A 168 -7.83 -0.81 -13.20
C THR A 168 -9.16 -0.97 -13.92
N ALA A 169 -9.80 0.12 -14.35
CA ALA A 169 -11.05 0.06 -15.09
C ALA A 169 -10.88 -0.64 -16.43
N ALA A 170 -9.78 -0.39 -17.14
CA ALA A 170 -9.49 -1.07 -18.41
C ALA A 170 -9.35 -2.58 -18.22
N LEU A 171 -8.56 -3.02 -17.24
CA LEU A 171 -8.36 -4.45 -16.94
C LEU A 171 -9.66 -5.15 -16.52
N ARG A 172 -10.55 -4.42 -15.82
CA ARG A 172 -11.79 -4.99 -15.27
C ARG A 172 -12.94 -5.06 -16.27
N TYR A 173 -13.04 -4.10 -17.19
CA TYR A 173 -14.25 -3.91 -18.00
C TYR A 173 -14.02 -3.99 -19.50
N LEU A 174 -12.80 -3.93 -20.00
CA LEU A 174 -12.53 -4.00 -21.43
C LEU A 174 -12.16 -5.42 -21.87
N PRO A 175 -12.49 -5.81 -23.11
CA PRO A 175 -11.99 -7.06 -23.69
C PRO A 175 -10.47 -7.12 -23.68
N HIS A 176 -9.87 -8.30 -23.51
CA HIS A 176 -8.44 -8.52 -23.39
C HIS A 176 -7.57 -7.80 -24.46
N VAL A 177 -8.03 -7.79 -25.70
CA VAL A 177 -7.34 -7.13 -26.81
C VAL A 177 -7.28 -5.62 -26.61
N VAL A 178 -8.36 -5.02 -26.10
CA VAL A 178 -8.44 -3.57 -25.82
C VAL A 178 -7.66 -3.22 -24.55
N SER A 179 -7.71 -4.08 -23.53
CA SER A 179 -6.93 -3.93 -22.31
C SER A 179 -5.42 -3.93 -22.60
N ALA A 180 -4.96 -4.73 -23.56
CA ALA A 180 -3.57 -4.77 -23.98
C ALA A 180 -3.10 -3.43 -24.61
N LEU A 181 -3.99 -2.74 -25.34
CA LEU A 181 -3.71 -1.43 -25.91
C LEU A 181 -3.79 -0.29 -24.89
N ALA A 182 -4.64 -0.45 -23.87
CA ALA A 182 -4.81 0.49 -22.76
C ALA A 182 -3.90 0.18 -21.57
N HIS A 183 -2.84 -0.60 -21.78
CA HIS A 183 -1.96 -1.14 -20.73
C HIS A 183 -1.45 -0.07 -19.77
N SER A 184 -1.77 -0.26 -18.48
CA SER A 184 -1.17 0.52 -17.40
C SER A 184 0.29 0.09 -17.22
N PRO A 185 1.24 1.02 -17.07
CA PRO A 185 2.64 0.67 -16.82
C PRO A 185 2.90 0.14 -15.40
N GLY A 186 1.85 -0.16 -14.60
CA GLY A 186 1.96 -0.74 -13.27
C GLY A 186 2.25 -2.24 -13.28
N GLN A 187 2.87 -2.73 -12.22
CA GLN A 187 3.23 -4.14 -12.02
C GLN A 187 2.28 -4.89 -11.09
N VAL A 188 1.39 -4.17 -10.42
CA VAL A 188 0.40 -4.74 -9.50
C VAL A 188 -0.93 -4.02 -9.63
N LEU A 189 -2.01 -4.78 -9.60
CA LEU A 189 -3.37 -4.29 -9.48
C LEU A 189 -3.76 -4.31 -8.00
N GLN A 190 -3.97 -3.14 -7.40
CA GLN A 190 -4.37 -3.00 -5.99
C GLN A 190 -5.80 -2.52 -5.91
N ILE A 191 -6.73 -3.40 -5.50
CA ILE A 191 -8.17 -3.14 -5.58
C ILE A 191 -8.91 -3.63 -4.33
N PRO A 192 -10.06 -2.99 -3.99
CA PRO A 192 -10.96 -3.53 -2.99
C PRO A 192 -11.71 -4.76 -3.54
N THR A 193 -12.28 -5.55 -2.65
CA THR A 193 -13.09 -6.72 -3.03
C THR A 193 -14.33 -6.36 -3.82
N THR A 194 -14.94 -5.22 -3.47
CA THR A 194 -16.17 -4.71 -4.06
C THR A 194 -16.09 -3.21 -4.31
N HIS A 195 -16.91 -2.72 -5.20
CA HIS A 195 -17.10 -1.28 -5.44
C HIS A 195 -18.57 -0.95 -5.60
N VAL A 196 -19.01 0.19 -5.05
CA VAL A 196 -20.41 0.63 -5.16
C VAL A 196 -20.55 1.58 -6.34
N VAL A 197 -21.37 1.21 -7.32
CA VAL A 197 -21.71 2.04 -8.48
C VAL A 197 -23.22 2.23 -8.53
N ARG A 198 -23.65 3.48 -8.45
CA ARG A 198 -25.09 3.84 -8.50
C ARG A 198 -25.95 3.02 -7.51
N GLY A 199 -25.46 2.83 -6.28
CA GLY A 199 -26.16 2.08 -5.22
C GLY A 199 -26.11 0.54 -5.38
N ARG A 200 -25.43 0.02 -6.37
CA ARG A 200 -25.24 -1.44 -6.56
C ARG A 200 -23.82 -1.83 -6.18
N THR A 201 -23.68 -2.82 -5.32
CA THR A 201 -22.36 -3.41 -4.97
C THR A 201 -21.93 -4.37 -6.09
N LEU A 202 -20.80 -4.05 -6.72
CA LEU A 202 -20.19 -4.88 -7.74
C LEU A 202 -19.00 -5.61 -7.15
N THR A 203 -18.91 -6.93 -7.35
CA THR A 203 -17.71 -7.70 -7.03
C THR A 203 -16.62 -7.35 -8.05
N LEU A 204 -15.49 -6.83 -7.57
CA LEU A 204 -14.36 -6.50 -8.42
C LEU A 204 -13.45 -7.71 -8.64
N VAL A 205 -13.11 -8.43 -7.56
CA VAL A 205 -12.18 -9.56 -7.61
C VAL A 205 -12.91 -10.82 -8.08
N THR A 206 -12.60 -11.25 -9.30
CA THR A 206 -13.12 -12.48 -9.93
C THR A 206 -11.96 -13.30 -10.48
N ARG A 207 -12.17 -14.61 -10.70
CA ARG A 207 -11.17 -15.47 -11.34
C ARG A 207 -10.71 -14.89 -12.69
N ASP A 208 -11.65 -14.47 -13.54
CA ASP A 208 -11.34 -13.90 -14.86
C ASP A 208 -10.46 -12.65 -14.78
N LEU A 209 -10.69 -11.79 -13.76
CA LEU A 209 -9.84 -10.63 -13.55
C LEU A 209 -8.43 -11.04 -13.14
N VAL A 210 -8.31 -11.96 -12.18
CA VAL A 210 -7.00 -12.47 -11.71
C VAL A 210 -6.23 -13.08 -12.88
N ASP A 211 -6.87 -13.98 -13.65
CA ASP A 211 -6.26 -14.61 -14.81
C ASP A 211 -5.87 -13.59 -15.89
N THR A 212 -6.66 -12.53 -16.06
CA THR A 212 -6.37 -11.44 -16.99
C THR A 212 -5.12 -10.68 -16.55
N VAL A 213 -5.06 -10.28 -15.29
CA VAL A 213 -3.93 -9.52 -14.72
C VAL A 213 -2.63 -10.34 -14.80
N HIS A 214 -2.70 -11.63 -14.49
CA HIS A 214 -1.57 -12.55 -14.60
C HIS A 214 -1.03 -12.68 -16.03
N ARG A 215 -1.92 -12.70 -17.06
CA ARG A 215 -1.47 -12.69 -18.47
C ARG A 215 -0.66 -11.46 -18.86
N PHE A 216 -0.87 -10.34 -18.17
CA PHE A 216 -0.05 -9.14 -18.35
C PHE A 216 1.23 -9.14 -17.49
N GLY A 217 1.52 -10.23 -16.78
CA GLY A 217 2.68 -10.34 -15.89
C GLY A 217 2.60 -9.46 -14.65
N MET A 218 1.37 -9.09 -14.26
CA MET A 218 1.10 -8.27 -13.06
C MET A 218 0.63 -9.16 -11.91
N GLN A 219 0.77 -8.66 -10.67
CA GLN A 219 0.15 -9.26 -9.48
C GLN A 219 -1.19 -8.59 -9.15
N VAL A 220 -2.02 -9.28 -8.36
CA VAL A 220 -3.27 -8.76 -7.78
C VAL A 220 -3.15 -8.71 -6.27
N HIS A 221 -3.21 -7.52 -5.69
CA HIS A 221 -3.28 -7.31 -4.24
C HIS A 221 -4.65 -6.76 -3.85
N VAL A 222 -5.28 -7.32 -2.83
CA VAL A 222 -6.65 -6.97 -2.42
C VAL A 222 -6.64 -6.35 -1.03
N TRP A 223 -7.33 -5.21 -0.87
CA TRP A 223 -7.42 -4.42 0.36
C TRP A 223 -8.87 -4.01 0.68
N THR A 224 -9.26 -3.64 1.88
CA THR A 224 -8.69 -4.14 3.13
C THR A 224 -9.48 -5.37 3.49
N VAL A 225 -8.82 -6.48 3.83
CA VAL A 225 -9.48 -7.76 4.06
C VAL A 225 -9.11 -8.27 5.45
N ASP A 226 -10.09 -8.30 6.36
CA ASP A 226 -9.87 -8.61 7.77
C ASP A 226 -10.54 -9.91 8.23
N GLU A 227 -11.42 -10.48 7.41
CA GLU A 227 -12.15 -11.71 7.73
C GLU A 227 -11.44 -12.95 7.15
N PRO A 228 -11.08 -13.96 7.99
CA PRO A 228 -10.35 -15.14 7.55
C PRO A 228 -11.01 -15.91 6.43
N THR A 229 -12.34 -16.04 6.42
CA THR A 229 -13.08 -16.71 5.36
C THR A 229 -12.98 -15.98 4.02
N GLN A 230 -12.94 -14.65 4.05
CA GLN A 230 -12.73 -13.83 2.85
C GLN A 230 -11.28 -13.93 2.36
N MET A 231 -10.29 -13.93 3.26
CA MET A 231 -8.89 -14.15 2.92
C MET A 231 -8.70 -15.49 2.20
N GLN A 232 -9.25 -16.58 2.77
CA GLN A 232 -9.19 -17.92 2.17
C GLN A 232 -9.78 -17.95 0.77
N ARG A 233 -11.00 -17.38 0.60
CA ARG A 233 -11.68 -17.31 -0.70
C ARG A 233 -10.85 -16.55 -1.74
N LEU A 234 -10.25 -15.43 -1.38
CA LEU A 234 -9.42 -14.64 -2.30
C LEU A 234 -8.15 -15.41 -2.70
N LEU A 235 -7.50 -16.07 -1.77
CA LEU A 235 -6.34 -16.92 -2.05
C LEU A 235 -6.72 -18.10 -2.97
N ASP A 236 -7.91 -18.68 -2.82
CA ASP A 236 -8.43 -19.73 -3.72
C ASP A 236 -8.74 -19.18 -5.12
N LEU A 237 -9.03 -17.88 -5.27
CA LEU A 237 -9.14 -17.21 -6.56
C LEU A 237 -7.76 -16.94 -7.20
N GLY A 238 -6.65 -17.18 -6.50
CA GLY A 238 -5.31 -16.96 -7.02
C GLY A 238 -4.78 -15.53 -6.82
N VAL A 239 -5.34 -14.78 -5.86
CA VAL A 239 -4.84 -13.43 -5.51
C VAL A 239 -3.41 -13.53 -4.96
N ASP A 240 -2.54 -12.62 -5.37
CA ASP A 240 -1.10 -12.66 -5.04
C ASP A 240 -0.78 -11.99 -3.70
N GLY A 241 -1.61 -11.05 -3.26
CA GLY A 241 -1.39 -10.35 -2.00
C GLY A 241 -2.69 -9.94 -1.29
N ILE A 242 -2.67 -9.99 0.03
CA ILE A 242 -3.75 -9.49 0.88
C ILE A 242 -3.21 -8.40 1.78
N VAL A 243 -3.86 -7.24 1.77
CA VAL A 243 -3.60 -6.10 2.65
C VAL A 243 -4.65 -6.14 3.76
N SER A 244 -4.21 -6.20 5.02
CA SER A 244 -5.10 -6.39 6.17
C SER A 244 -4.70 -5.53 7.37
N ASP A 245 -5.72 -5.06 8.09
CA ASP A 245 -5.59 -4.49 9.43
C ASP A 245 -5.41 -5.59 10.49
N ARG A 246 -5.94 -6.80 10.24
CA ARG A 246 -5.87 -7.95 11.14
C ARG A 246 -4.69 -8.86 10.77
N ILE A 247 -3.50 -8.34 11.03
CA ILE A 247 -2.22 -9.02 10.75
C ILE A 247 -2.06 -10.34 11.49
N ASP A 248 -2.67 -10.49 12.67
CA ASP A 248 -2.77 -11.74 13.40
C ASP A 248 -3.52 -12.82 12.60
N LEU A 249 -4.72 -12.48 12.11
CA LEU A 249 -5.58 -13.42 11.37
C LEU A 249 -5.00 -13.76 10.00
N LEU A 250 -4.45 -12.76 9.29
CA LEU A 250 -3.83 -12.99 7.98
C LEU A 250 -2.60 -13.89 8.08
N ARG A 251 -1.75 -13.68 9.11
CA ARG A 251 -0.62 -14.58 9.40
C ARG A 251 -1.11 -16.02 9.58
N ASP A 252 -2.14 -16.23 10.39
CA ASP A 252 -2.63 -17.58 10.71
C ASP A 252 -3.21 -18.27 9.45
N VAL A 253 -3.93 -17.52 8.60
CA VAL A 253 -4.43 -18.02 7.31
C VAL A 253 -3.30 -18.42 6.38
N LEU A 254 -2.25 -17.60 6.25
CA LEU A 254 -1.10 -17.89 5.40
C LEU A 254 -0.25 -19.04 5.97
N ALA A 255 -0.08 -19.12 7.29
CA ALA A 255 0.63 -20.21 7.96
C ALA A 255 -0.07 -21.56 7.75
N ALA A 256 -1.39 -21.61 7.88
CA ALA A 256 -2.19 -22.81 7.60
C ALA A 256 -2.04 -23.32 6.16
N ARG A 257 -1.64 -22.44 5.23
CA ARG A 257 -1.35 -22.78 3.83
C ARG A 257 0.14 -23.06 3.55
N GLY A 258 0.99 -23.09 4.59
CA GLY A 258 2.45 -23.27 4.45
C GLY A 258 3.13 -22.10 3.72
N ARG A 259 2.55 -20.90 3.80
CA ARG A 259 3.01 -19.69 3.13
C ARG A 259 3.51 -18.60 4.11
N TRP A 260 3.80 -18.98 5.34
CA TRP A 260 4.39 -18.10 6.34
C TRP A 260 5.72 -18.69 6.82
N PRO A 261 6.80 -17.91 6.94
CA PRO A 261 8.06 -18.38 7.48
C PRO A 261 7.85 -18.82 8.95
N SER A 262 8.35 -20.01 9.26
CA SER A 262 8.40 -20.56 10.63
C SER A 262 9.41 -19.79 11.48
#